data_97233a209315dacc852dffe3429240b4
#
_entry.id   97233a209315dacc852dffe3429240b4
#
_cell.length_a   1.000
_cell.length_b   1.000
_cell.length_c   1.000
_cell.angle_alpha   90.00
_cell.angle_beta   90.00
_cell.angle_gamma   90.00
#
_symmetry.space_group_name_H-M   'P 1'
#
loop_
_entity.id
_entity.type
_entity.pdbx_description
1 polymer ?
#
loop_
_entity_poly.entity_id
_entity_poly.type
_entity_poly.pdbx_seq_one_letter_code
_entity_poly.pdbx_strand_id
1 'polypeptide(L)'
;MRLITWNINSLRLRLPLLQRLTHDEQPDVICLQETKVPDPLFPAEQLREMGWKHHVYWGMKGYNGVAILSRYPLEAVQSAPDWCGRSDSRHVAAWVHLPAGRVLVHNFYVPAGGDVPDAVENEKFAHKLAFLEEARAFFAQRSFKNSILVGDLNIAPCEHDVWSHKQLLKIVSHTPVEVEALNAWHNTGFVDAMRHLIPEPEKLYTWWSYRNRDWKKSNRGRRLDHVWVSPDLLPGVTACRVLKDARDWEGPSDHVPVVMDLAVPV
;
A
#
# COMPACT_ATOMS: atom_id res chain seq x y z
N MET A 1 -13.87 -7.60 9.24
CA MET A 1 -13.04 -7.80 8.03
C MET A 1 -11.58 -7.58 8.41
N ARG A 2 -10.71 -8.51 8.04
CA ARG A 2 -9.25 -8.35 8.12
C ARG A 2 -8.69 -8.05 6.73
N LEU A 3 -8.06 -6.89 6.57
CA LEU A 3 -7.40 -6.47 5.35
C LEU A 3 -5.89 -6.40 5.56
N ILE A 4 -5.12 -6.87 4.59
CA ILE A 4 -3.66 -6.76 4.58
C ILE A 4 -3.23 -6.00 3.34
N THR A 5 -2.29 -5.06 3.48
CA THR A 5 -1.55 -4.48 2.37
C THR A 5 -0.10 -4.90 2.43
N TRP A 6 0.48 -5.25 1.28
CA TRP A 6 1.86 -5.73 1.19
C TRP A 6 2.48 -5.49 -0.18
N ASN A 7 3.53 -4.70 -0.24
CA ASN A 7 4.41 -4.71 -1.40
C ASN A 7 5.19 -6.04 -1.38
N ILE A 8 4.73 -7.00 -2.18
CA ILE A 8 5.26 -8.36 -2.20
C ILE A 8 6.58 -8.49 -2.99
N ASN A 9 6.92 -7.46 -3.78
CA ASN A 9 8.12 -7.43 -4.60
C ASN A 9 8.31 -8.72 -5.42
N SER A 10 7.43 -8.96 -6.39
CA SER A 10 7.26 -10.16 -7.22
C SER A 10 6.36 -11.24 -6.60
N LEU A 11 5.11 -11.27 -7.10
CA LEU A 11 4.09 -12.22 -6.65
C LEU A 11 4.48 -13.67 -6.90
N ARG A 12 4.93 -14.01 -8.12
CA ARG A 12 5.27 -15.40 -8.46
C ARG A 12 6.44 -15.94 -7.66
N LEU A 13 7.43 -15.10 -7.38
CA LEU A 13 8.59 -15.48 -6.55
C LEU A 13 8.18 -15.76 -5.11
N ARG A 14 7.17 -15.05 -4.60
CA ARG A 14 6.78 -15.08 -3.18
C ARG A 14 5.41 -15.71 -2.93
N LEU A 15 4.90 -16.51 -3.87
CA LEU A 15 3.68 -17.30 -3.64
C LEU A 15 3.75 -18.15 -2.33
N PRO A 16 4.88 -18.81 -1.99
CA PRO A 16 4.97 -19.55 -0.73
C PRO A 16 4.84 -18.64 0.50
N LEU A 17 5.36 -17.42 0.44
CA LEU A 17 5.21 -16.44 1.54
C LEU A 17 3.79 -15.91 1.64
N LEU A 18 3.12 -15.69 0.50
CA LEU A 18 1.71 -15.31 0.47
C LEU A 18 0.82 -16.43 1.04
N GLN A 19 1.13 -17.69 0.73
CA GLN A 19 0.43 -18.85 1.32
C GLN A 19 0.60 -18.90 2.84
N ARG A 20 1.83 -18.70 3.34
CA ARG A 20 2.12 -18.59 4.76
C ARG A 20 1.31 -17.47 5.41
N LEU A 21 1.37 -16.26 4.83
CA LEU A 21 0.61 -15.10 5.33
C LEU A 21 -0.89 -15.39 5.38
N THR A 22 -1.42 -16.02 4.34
CA THR A 22 -2.85 -16.43 4.26
C THR A 22 -3.21 -17.41 5.35
N HIS A 23 -2.34 -18.38 5.64
CA HIS A 23 -2.55 -19.38 6.69
C HIS A 23 -2.45 -18.75 8.09
N ASP A 24 -1.41 -17.96 8.35
CA ASP A 24 -1.12 -17.46 9.70
C ASP A 24 -2.08 -16.34 10.13
N GLU A 25 -2.45 -15.45 9.20
CA GLU A 25 -3.26 -14.27 9.48
C GLU A 25 -4.75 -14.42 9.15
N GLN A 26 -5.12 -15.39 8.33
CA GLN A 26 -6.51 -15.64 7.88
C GLN A 26 -7.22 -14.37 7.37
N PRO A 27 -6.62 -13.58 6.45
CA PRO A 27 -7.23 -12.33 6.00
C PRO A 27 -8.43 -12.57 5.09
N ASP A 28 -9.32 -11.59 5.06
CA ASP A 28 -10.48 -11.51 4.16
C ASP A 28 -10.11 -10.89 2.81
N VAL A 29 -9.20 -9.91 2.84
CA VAL A 29 -8.73 -9.15 1.68
C VAL A 29 -7.22 -8.95 1.77
N ILE A 30 -6.50 -9.14 0.65
CA ILE A 30 -5.08 -8.75 0.52
C ILE A 30 -4.92 -7.82 -0.66
N CYS A 31 -4.26 -6.69 -0.44
CA CYS A 31 -3.85 -5.72 -1.44
C CYS A 31 -2.34 -5.84 -1.67
N LEU A 32 -1.95 -6.20 -2.89
CA LEU A 32 -0.54 -6.42 -3.26
C LEU A 32 -0.04 -5.31 -4.18
N GLN A 33 1.21 -4.90 -3.99
CA GLN A 33 1.94 -4.00 -4.86
C GLN A 33 3.21 -4.69 -5.37
N GLU A 34 3.75 -4.19 -6.46
CA GLU A 34 4.88 -4.79 -7.18
C GLU A 34 4.69 -6.28 -7.50
N THR A 35 3.54 -6.63 -8.06
CA THR A 35 3.28 -8.02 -8.48
C THR A 35 4.24 -8.49 -9.56
N LYS A 36 4.75 -7.56 -10.41
CA LYS A 36 5.77 -7.79 -11.45
C LYS A 36 5.40 -8.91 -12.43
N VAL A 37 4.12 -9.10 -12.65
CA VAL A 37 3.58 -10.13 -13.54
C VAL A 37 2.54 -9.52 -14.48
N PRO A 38 2.66 -9.73 -15.81
CA PRO A 38 1.66 -9.25 -16.75
C PRO A 38 0.35 -10.02 -16.60
N ASP A 39 -0.77 -9.40 -16.88
CA ASP A 39 -2.11 -9.96 -16.67
C ASP A 39 -2.30 -11.40 -17.26
N PRO A 40 -1.82 -11.72 -18.46
CA PRO A 40 -1.96 -13.08 -18.99
C PRO A 40 -1.22 -14.17 -18.21
N LEU A 41 -0.24 -13.79 -17.37
CA LEU A 41 0.56 -14.70 -16.55
C LEU A 41 0.24 -14.58 -15.04
N PHE A 42 -0.84 -13.87 -14.70
CA PHE A 42 -1.28 -13.76 -13.32
C PHE A 42 -1.64 -15.14 -12.76
N PRO A 43 -1.13 -15.54 -11.56
CA PRO A 43 -1.26 -16.92 -11.06
C PRO A 43 -2.64 -17.19 -10.43
N ALA A 44 -3.71 -16.90 -11.19
CA ALA A 44 -5.09 -16.94 -10.69
C ALA A 44 -5.51 -18.31 -10.14
N GLU A 45 -5.07 -19.42 -10.78
CA GLU A 45 -5.42 -20.77 -10.33
C GLU A 45 -4.76 -21.11 -8.98
N GLN A 46 -3.45 -20.84 -8.83
CA GLN A 46 -2.75 -21.05 -7.56
C GLN A 46 -3.36 -20.20 -6.44
N LEU A 47 -3.78 -18.96 -6.74
CA LEU A 47 -4.44 -18.11 -5.76
C LEU A 47 -5.82 -18.67 -5.37
N ARG A 48 -6.59 -19.24 -6.31
CA ARG A 48 -7.86 -19.92 -5.99
C ARG A 48 -7.65 -21.13 -5.08
N GLU A 49 -6.60 -21.93 -5.32
CA GLU A 49 -6.22 -23.05 -4.46
C GLU A 49 -5.87 -22.61 -3.02
N MET A 50 -5.33 -21.39 -2.86
CA MET A 50 -5.09 -20.77 -1.55
C MET A 50 -6.37 -20.21 -0.90
N GLY A 51 -7.53 -20.28 -1.58
CA GLY A 51 -8.82 -19.77 -1.09
C GLY A 51 -9.17 -18.35 -1.55
N TRP A 52 -8.35 -17.74 -2.38
CA TRP A 52 -8.60 -16.43 -2.99
C TRP A 52 -9.50 -16.63 -4.22
N LYS A 53 -10.82 -16.54 -4.03
CA LYS A 53 -11.80 -16.82 -5.10
C LYS A 53 -11.97 -15.65 -6.06
N HIS A 54 -11.74 -14.42 -5.59
CA HIS A 54 -12.00 -13.20 -6.33
C HIS A 54 -10.72 -12.35 -6.43
N HIS A 55 -10.42 -11.87 -7.63
CA HIS A 55 -9.23 -11.05 -7.89
C HIS A 55 -9.58 -9.87 -8.80
N VAL A 56 -9.02 -8.70 -8.49
CA VAL A 56 -8.94 -7.55 -9.39
C VAL A 56 -7.48 -7.16 -9.47
N TYR A 57 -6.90 -7.12 -10.64
CA TYR A 57 -5.48 -6.86 -10.83
C TYR A 57 -5.20 -6.12 -12.14
N TRP A 58 -4.09 -5.43 -12.14
CA TRP A 58 -3.51 -4.81 -13.32
C TRP A 58 -1.99 -4.90 -13.19
N GLY A 59 -1.36 -5.61 -14.12
CA GLY A 59 0.05 -5.92 -14.05
C GLY A 59 0.81 -5.68 -15.34
N MET A 60 2.13 -5.63 -15.21
CA MET A 60 3.04 -5.52 -16.32
C MET A 60 4.31 -6.34 -16.07
N LYS A 61 5.06 -6.61 -17.12
CA LYS A 61 6.23 -7.50 -17.06
C LYS A 61 7.38 -6.84 -16.31
N GLY A 62 7.85 -7.48 -15.24
CA GLY A 62 9.13 -7.20 -14.60
C GLY A 62 9.15 -6.07 -13.58
N TYR A 63 8.19 -5.17 -13.56
CA TYR A 63 8.06 -4.08 -12.58
C TYR A 63 6.60 -3.66 -12.39
N ASN A 64 6.32 -2.85 -11.35
CA ASN A 64 4.97 -2.42 -10.99
C ASN A 64 3.96 -3.57 -10.81
N GLY A 65 2.69 -3.29 -11.00
CA GLY A 65 1.58 -4.22 -10.85
C GLY A 65 0.94 -4.18 -9.46
N VAL A 66 -0.38 -4.18 -9.46
CA VAL A 66 -1.22 -4.13 -8.25
C VAL A 66 -2.32 -5.16 -8.34
N ALA A 67 -2.71 -5.72 -7.19
CA ALA A 67 -3.80 -6.69 -7.13
C ALA A 67 -4.58 -6.56 -5.81
N ILE A 68 -5.89 -6.80 -5.89
CA ILE A 68 -6.77 -7.01 -4.74
C ILE A 68 -7.23 -8.48 -4.81
N LEU A 69 -6.93 -9.24 -3.78
CA LEU A 69 -7.39 -10.62 -3.60
C LEU A 69 -8.45 -10.63 -2.51
N SER A 70 -9.55 -11.35 -2.70
CA SER A 70 -10.64 -11.38 -1.73
C SER A 70 -11.26 -12.76 -1.61
N ARG A 71 -11.69 -13.12 -0.39
CA ARG A 71 -12.57 -14.26 -0.13
C ARG A 71 -14.03 -13.94 -0.48
N TYR A 72 -14.38 -12.66 -0.52
CA TYR A 72 -15.70 -12.15 -0.84
C TYR A 72 -15.79 -11.64 -2.28
N PRO A 73 -16.97 -11.57 -2.88
CA PRO A 73 -17.15 -11.05 -4.22
C PRO A 73 -16.57 -9.63 -4.39
N LEU A 74 -15.92 -9.41 -5.53
CA LEU A 74 -15.35 -8.13 -5.93
C LEU A 74 -16.11 -7.58 -7.14
N GLU A 75 -16.37 -6.26 -7.11
CA GLU A 75 -16.87 -5.49 -8.26
C GLU A 75 -15.81 -4.44 -8.60
N ALA A 76 -15.11 -4.63 -9.73
CA ALA A 76 -14.04 -3.75 -10.16
C ALA A 76 -14.56 -2.34 -10.51
N VAL A 77 -13.87 -1.31 -10.07
CA VAL A 77 -14.16 0.08 -10.46
C VAL A 77 -13.44 0.38 -11.77
N GLN A 78 -14.22 0.48 -12.87
CA GLN A 78 -13.71 0.69 -14.22
C GLN A 78 -13.23 2.12 -14.50
N SER A 79 -13.58 3.07 -13.65
CA SER A 79 -13.30 4.51 -13.85
C SER A 79 -12.03 5.02 -13.15
N ALA A 80 -11.12 4.11 -12.78
CA ALA A 80 -9.83 4.54 -12.25
C ALA A 80 -9.02 5.28 -13.34
N PRO A 81 -8.43 6.45 -13.04
CA PRO A 81 -7.63 7.18 -14.02
C PRO A 81 -6.39 6.40 -14.47
N ASP A 82 -5.98 6.66 -15.71
CA ASP A 82 -4.62 6.34 -16.15
C ASP A 82 -3.68 7.44 -15.64
N TRP A 83 -3.13 7.24 -14.45
CA TRP A 83 -2.31 8.22 -13.74
C TRP A 83 -1.14 8.69 -14.59
N CYS A 84 -1.04 10.01 -14.77
CA CYS A 84 -0.04 10.68 -15.61
C CYS A 84 -0.02 10.18 -17.07
N GLY A 85 -1.07 9.51 -17.55
CA GLY A 85 -1.14 8.93 -18.89
C GLY A 85 -0.06 7.89 -19.19
N ARG A 86 0.44 7.18 -18.18
CA ARG A 86 1.57 6.24 -18.35
C ARG A 86 1.17 4.78 -18.48
N SER A 87 -0.06 4.42 -18.15
CA SER A 87 -0.57 3.04 -18.18
C SER A 87 0.39 2.03 -17.49
N ASP A 88 0.92 2.42 -16.33
CA ASP A 88 2.02 1.72 -15.67
C ASP A 88 1.60 0.89 -14.44
N SER A 89 0.34 0.45 -14.41
CA SER A 89 -0.19 -0.55 -13.46
C SER A 89 0.05 -0.21 -11.98
N ARG A 90 -0.41 0.99 -11.55
CA ARG A 90 -0.16 1.49 -10.18
C ARG A 90 -1.39 1.60 -9.30
N HIS A 91 -2.58 1.38 -9.83
CA HIS A 91 -3.81 1.51 -9.06
C HIS A 91 -4.88 0.56 -9.58
N VAL A 92 -5.54 -0.13 -8.65
CA VAL A 92 -6.82 -0.80 -8.87
C VAL A 92 -7.76 -0.48 -7.71
N ALA A 93 -9.05 -0.45 -8.01
CA ALA A 93 -10.08 -0.28 -6.99
C ALA A 93 -11.22 -1.27 -7.21
N ALA A 94 -11.80 -1.73 -6.11
CA ALA A 94 -12.95 -2.63 -6.15
C ALA A 94 -13.85 -2.45 -4.92
N TRP A 95 -15.15 -2.61 -5.14
CA TRP A 95 -16.08 -2.85 -4.05
C TRP A 95 -15.94 -4.30 -3.55
N VAL A 96 -15.73 -4.46 -2.27
CA VAL A 96 -15.74 -5.75 -1.57
C VAL A 96 -17.13 -5.93 -0.96
N HIS A 97 -17.86 -6.95 -1.40
CA HIS A 97 -19.22 -7.25 -0.93
C HIS A 97 -19.17 -8.18 0.28
N LEU A 98 -19.22 -7.60 1.47
CA LEU A 98 -19.21 -8.32 2.76
C LEU A 98 -20.64 -8.66 3.20
N PRO A 99 -20.84 -9.64 4.08
CA PRO A 99 -22.20 -9.95 4.62
C PRO A 99 -22.88 -8.76 5.30
N ALA A 100 -22.11 -7.86 5.92
CA ALA A 100 -22.62 -6.67 6.63
C ALA A 100 -22.74 -5.41 5.77
N GLY A 101 -22.40 -5.47 4.48
CA GLY A 101 -22.38 -4.30 3.60
C GLY A 101 -21.21 -4.34 2.63
N ARG A 102 -20.92 -3.22 1.97
CA ARG A 102 -19.79 -3.14 1.04
C ARG A 102 -18.81 -2.04 1.40
N VAL A 103 -17.55 -2.27 1.12
CA VAL A 103 -16.48 -1.26 1.26
C VAL A 103 -15.74 -1.09 -0.06
N LEU A 104 -15.40 0.14 -0.40
CA LEU A 104 -14.58 0.45 -1.56
C LEU A 104 -13.11 0.40 -1.14
N VAL A 105 -12.32 -0.45 -1.79
CA VAL A 105 -10.89 -0.58 -1.53
C VAL A 105 -10.12 -0.03 -2.73
N HIS A 106 -9.28 0.97 -2.46
CA HIS A 106 -8.26 1.48 -3.38
C HIS A 106 -6.90 0.91 -2.99
N ASN A 107 -6.21 0.30 -3.95
CA ASN A 107 -4.86 -0.23 -3.76
C ASN A 107 -3.90 0.52 -4.68
N PHE A 108 -2.95 1.27 -4.09
CA PHE A 108 -2.00 2.12 -4.79
C PHE A 108 -0.57 1.62 -4.68
N TYR A 109 0.19 1.85 -5.74
CA TYR A 109 1.65 1.79 -5.78
C TYR A 109 2.17 3.12 -6.34
N VAL A 110 2.47 4.05 -5.47
CA VAL A 110 2.97 5.38 -5.83
C VAL A 110 4.40 5.26 -6.38
N PRO A 111 4.80 6.02 -7.41
CA PRO A 111 6.17 6.01 -7.91
C PRO A 111 7.21 6.22 -6.81
N ALA A 112 8.29 5.42 -6.82
CA ALA A 112 9.36 5.54 -5.82
C ALA A 112 10.11 6.90 -5.89
N GLY A 113 10.23 7.48 -7.08
CA GLY A 113 10.83 8.81 -7.27
C GLY A 113 12.33 8.82 -7.54
N GLY A 114 12.98 7.65 -7.61
CA GLY A 114 14.43 7.55 -7.85
C GLY A 114 15.27 7.98 -6.65
N ASP A 115 16.50 8.42 -6.90
CA ASP A 115 17.49 8.71 -5.83
C ASP A 115 17.72 10.24 -5.62
N VAL A 116 17.42 11.08 -6.61
CA VAL A 116 17.64 12.54 -6.56
C VAL A 116 16.30 13.25 -6.35
N PRO A 117 16.11 13.99 -5.26
CA PRO A 117 14.85 14.67 -4.96
C PRO A 117 14.74 16.04 -5.65
N ASP A 118 14.94 16.07 -6.93
CA ASP A 118 14.83 17.25 -7.78
C ASP A 118 14.03 16.91 -9.05
N ALA A 119 12.90 17.61 -9.23
CA ALA A 119 11.99 17.34 -10.34
C ALA A 119 12.51 17.84 -11.69
N VAL A 120 13.52 18.71 -11.72
CA VAL A 120 14.15 19.19 -12.95
C VAL A 120 15.23 18.22 -13.41
N GLU A 121 16.00 17.70 -12.47
CA GLU A 121 17.13 16.79 -12.77
C GLU A 121 16.69 15.32 -12.87
N ASN A 122 15.56 14.96 -12.23
CA ASN A 122 15.11 13.58 -12.10
C ASN A 122 13.65 13.42 -12.53
N GLU A 123 13.45 12.90 -13.72
CA GLU A 123 12.11 12.63 -14.29
C GLU A 123 11.27 11.69 -13.40
N LYS A 124 11.89 10.73 -12.69
CA LYS A 124 11.19 9.83 -11.79
C LYS A 124 10.61 10.58 -10.58
N PHE A 125 11.33 11.59 -10.09
CA PHE A 125 10.85 12.44 -9.00
C PHE A 125 9.73 13.37 -9.48
N ALA A 126 9.89 13.97 -10.68
CA ALA A 126 8.83 14.75 -11.31
C ALA A 126 7.55 13.93 -11.50
N HIS A 127 7.67 12.69 -11.99
CA HIS A 127 6.54 11.77 -12.13
C HIS A 127 5.86 11.49 -10.79
N LYS A 128 6.62 11.25 -9.73
CA LYS A 128 6.08 11.04 -8.39
C LYS A 128 5.21 12.21 -7.92
N LEU A 129 5.71 13.43 -8.05
CA LEU A 129 4.98 14.64 -7.65
C LEU A 129 3.72 14.86 -8.50
N ALA A 130 3.81 14.64 -9.82
CA ALA A 130 2.66 14.72 -10.72
C ALA A 130 1.59 13.67 -10.36
N PHE A 131 2.00 12.44 -10.05
CA PHE A 131 1.10 11.38 -9.61
C PHE A 131 0.35 11.76 -8.32
N LEU A 132 1.04 12.30 -7.34
CA LEU A 132 0.44 12.75 -6.08
C LEU A 132 -0.55 13.88 -6.29
N GLU A 133 -0.25 14.84 -7.18
CA GLU A 133 -1.16 15.94 -7.51
C GLU A 133 -2.41 15.44 -8.23
N GLU A 134 -2.28 14.55 -9.20
CA GLU A 134 -3.44 13.94 -9.88
C GLU A 134 -4.31 13.14 -8.90
N ALA A 135 -3.69 12.36 -8.00
CA ALA A 135 -4.39 11.64 -6.96
C ALA A 135 -5.15 12.61 -6.04
N ARG A 136 -4.49 13.66 -5.55
CA ARG A 136 -5.14 14.71 -4.75
C ARG A 136 -6.34 15.32 -5.48
N ALA A 137 -6.17 15.72 -6.73
CA ALA A 137 -7.22 16.36 -7.53
C ALA A 137 -8.41 15.40 -7.76
N PHE A 138 -8.12 14.12 -8.02
CA PHE A 138 -9.15 13.10 -8.19
C PHE A 138 -9.98 12.90 -6.92
N PHE A 139 -9.32 12.81 -5.78
CA PHE A 139 -10.01 12.57 -4.51
C PHE A 139 -10.68 13.83 -3.96
N ALA A 140 -10.15 15.04 -4.16
CA ALA A 140 -10.74 16.29 -3.72
C ALA A 140 -12.13 16.59 -4.34
N GLN A 141 -12.46 15.99 -5.47
CA GLN A 141 -13.75 16.18 -6.17
C GLN A 141 -14.82 15.15 -5.78
N ARG A 142 -14.53 14.27 -4.82
CA ARG A 142 -15.38 13.14 -4.47
C ARG A 142 -15.68 13.11 -2.98
N SER A 143 -16.87 12.65 -2.66
CA SER A 143 -17.23 12.28 -1.29
C SER A 143 -16.96 10.80 -1.10
N PHE A 144 -16.26 10.45 -0.03
CA PHE A 144 -15.92 9.07 0.30
C PHE A 144 -16.72 8.63 1.51
N LYS A 145 -17.44 7.53 1.32
CA LYS A 145 -18.04 6.76 2.42
C LYS A 145 -17.66 5.29 2.20
N ASN A 146 -17.51 4.58 3.29
CA ASN A 146 -17.15 3.17 3.27
C ASN A 146 -15.89 2.90 2.40
N SER A 147 -14.91 3.80 2.44
CA SER A 147 -13.74 3.75 1.57
C SER A 147 -12.46 3.51 2.36
N ILE A 148 -11.62 2.62 1.81
CA ILE A 148 -10.30 2.27 2.33
C ILE A 148 -9.30 2.53 1.21
N LEU A 149 -8.20 3.23 1.51
CA LEU A 149 -7.07 3.43 0.62
C LEU A 149 -5.84 2.83 1.28
N VAL A 150 -5.23 1.90 0.59
CA VAL A 150 -4.01 1.22 1.06
C VAL A 150 -2.96 1.17 -0.02
N GLY A 151 -1.75 0.87 0.37
CA GLY A 151 -0.69 0.53 -0.53
C GLY A 151 0.67 1.09 -0.14
N ASP A 152 1.62 0.86 -1.00
CA ASP A 152 2.95 1.45 -0.93
C ASP A 152 2.89 2.85 -1.54
N LEU A 153 2.83 3.87 -0.70
CA LEU A 153 2.79 5.27 -1.12
C LEU A 153 4.19 5.88 -1.25
N ASN A 154 5.24 5.10 -0.95
CA ASN A 154 6.65 5.48 -1.11
C ASN A 154 7.05 6.79 -0.40
N ILE A 155 6.28 7.23 0.61
CA ILE A 155 6.55 8.45 1.40
C ILE A 155 6.29 8.15 2.87
N ALA A 156 7.23 8.57 3.71
CA ALA A 156 7.14 8.54 5.16
C ALA A 156 6.87 9.97 5.66
N PRO A 157 5.61 10.33 6.03
CA PRO A 157 5.25 11.73 6.29
C PRO A 157 5.65 12.25 7.67
N CYS A 158 5.72 11.39 8.70
CA CYS A 158 5.95 11.82 10.07
C CYS A 158 7.43 11.68 10.48
N GLU A 159 7.85 12.43 11.50
CA GLU A 159 9.20 12.36 12.03
C GLU A 159 9.58 10.95 12.50
N HIS A 160 8.62 10.24 13.11
CA HIS A 160 8.84 8.89 13.65
C HIS A 160 8.47 7.78 12.65
N ASP A 161 8.19 8.15 11.39
CA ASP A 161 8.06 7.22 10.26
C ASP A 161 9.41 6.84 9.64
N VAL A 162 10.49 7.45 10.10
CA VAL A 162 11.86 7.22 9.61
C VAL A 162 12.84 7.06 10.76
N TRP A 163 13.90 6.31 10.49
CA TRP A 163 14.94 6.05 11.49
C TRP A 163 15.70 7.32 11.94
N SER A 164 15.79 8.35 11.08
CA SER A 164 16.38 9.64 11.39
C SER A 164 15.76 10.75 10.52
N HIS A 165 14.87 11.53 11.10
CA HIS A 165 14.24 12.67 10.42
C HIS A 165 15.30 13.61 9.82
N LYS A 166 16.25 14.05 10.64
CA LYS A 166 17.30 15.02 10.22
C LYS A 166 18.11 14.53 9.01
N GLN A 167 18.48 13.25 8.97
CA GLN A 167 19.30 12.70 7.87
C GLN A 167 18.47 12.48 6.61
N LEU A 168 17.17 12.24 6.73
CA LEU A 168 16.30 11.88 5.62
C LEU A 168 15.55 13.04 4.99
N LEU A 169 15.62 14.25 5.53
CA LEU A 169 15.01 15.47 4.96
C LEU A 169 15.42 15.78 3.51
N LYS A 170 16.57 15.27 3.08
CA LYS A 170 17.08 15.45 1.70
C LYS A 170 17.10 14.15 0.90
N ILE A 171 16.42 13.12 1.38
CA ILE A 171 16.40 11.79 0.75
C ILE A 171 14.99 11.51 0.26
N VAL A 172 14.87 11.04 -0.97
CA VAL A 172 13.59 10.63 -1.56
C VAL A 172 12.85 9.68 -0.61
N SER A 173 11.55 9.87 -0.48
CA SER A 173 10.58 9.30 0.45
C SER A 173 10.36 10.06 1.77
N HIS A 174 11.15 11.11 2.07
CA HIS A 174 10.95 11.93 3.28
C HIS A 174 11.28 13.41 3.07
N THR A 175 11.38 13.87 1.84
CA THR A 175 11.63 15.29 1.57
C THR A 175 10.37 16.12 1.88
N PRO A 176 10.52 17.39 2.31
CA PRO A 176 9.37 18.25 2.63
C PRO A 176 8.35 18.35 1.50
N VAL A 177 8.80 18.45 0.24
CA VAL A 177 7.90 18.56 -0.93
C VAL A 177 7.05 17.31 -1.13
N GLU A 178 7.62 16.11 -0.93
CA GLU A 178 6.86 14.85 -1.01
C GLU A 178 5.86 14.73 0.13
N VAL A 179 6.28 15.06 1.34
CA VAL A 179 5.45 15.01 2.55
C VAL A 179 4.28 15.98 2.42
N GLU A 180 4.52 17.20 1.93
CA GLU A 180 3.47 18.19 1.67
C GLU A 180 2.46 17.68 0.65
N ALA A 181 2.94 17.11 -0.48
CA ALA A 181 2.08 16.57 -1.53
C ALA A 181 1.23 15.38 -1.01
N LEU A 182 1.83 14.47 -0.25
CA LEU A 182 1.10 13.36 0.36
C LEU A 182 0.04 13.84 1.37
N ASN A 183 0.39 14.81 2.22
CA ASN A 183 -0.53 15.38 3.20
C ASN A 183 -1.68 16.12 2.51
N ALA A 184 -1.42 16.83 1.41
CA ALA A 184 -2.46 17.46 0.62
C ALA A 184 -3.47 16.44 0.06
N TRP A 185 -2.99 15.27 -0.40
CA TRP A 185 -3.86 14.17 -0.80
C TRP A 185 -4.61 13.57 0.39
N HIS A 186 -3.91 13.23 1.47
CA HIS A 186 -4.54 12.70 2.69
C HIS A 186 -5.68 13.60 3.20
N ASN A 187 -5.47 14.92 3.19
CA ASN A 187 -6.43 15.91 3.68
C ASN A 187 -7.66 16.08 2.78
N THR A 188 -7.77 15.36 1.67
CA THR A 188 -9.00 15.36 0.84
C THR A 188 -10.18 14.64 1.51
N GLY A 189 -9.95 13.93 2.63
CA GLY A 189 -11.04 13.33 3.41
C GLY A 189 -10.72 11.94 3.98
N PHE A 190 -9.45 11.56 4.05
CA PHE A 190 -9.03 10.30 4.68
C PHE A 190 -8.47 10.52 6.09
N VAL A 191 -8.48 9.44 6.88
CA VAL A 191 -7.81 9.35 8.17
C VAL A 191 -6.76 8.24 8.11
N ASP A 192 -5.54 8.53 8.55
CA ASP A 192 -4.47 7.54 8.68
C ASP A 192 -4.76 6.62 9.86
N ALA A 193 -5.29 5.42 9.57
CA ALA A 193 -5.69 4.45 10.58
C ALA A 193 -4.48 3.92 11.38
N MET A 194 -3.30 3.84 10.76
CA MET A 194 -2.10 3.39 11.46
C MET A 194 -1.68 4.43 12.52
N ARG A 195 -1.59 5.71 12.16
CA ARG A 195 -1.22 6.78 13.08
C ARG A 195 -2.31 7.13 14.10
N HIS A 196 -3.57 6.83 13.77
CA HIS A 196 -4.66 6.93 14.74
C HIS A 196 -4.49 5.96 15.91
N LEU A 197 -4.05 4.72 15.64
CA LEU A 197 -3.87 3.67 16.66
C LEU A 197 -2.45 3.63 17.25
N ILE A 198 -1.45 4.07 16.48
CA ILE A 198 -0.03 4.07 16.85
C ILE A 198 0.48 5.51 16.71
N PRO A 199 0.13 6.42 17.65
CA PRO A 199 0.47 7.82 17.53
C PRO A 199 1.97 8.08 17.71
N GLU A 200 2.45 9.23 17.22
CA GLU A 200 3.79 9.69 17.56
C GLU A 200 3.92 9.94 19.09
N PRO A 201 5.08 9.73 19.66
CA PRO A 201 6.38 9.50 19.04
C PRO A 201 6.74 8.03 18.78
N GLU A 202 5.81 7.12 18.75
CA GLU A 202 6.10 5.71 18.46
C GLU A 202 6.64 5.54 17.05
N LYS A 203 7.81 4.86 16.93
CA LYS A 203 8.40 4.58 15.62
C LYS A 203 7.60 3.51 14.88
N LEU A 204 7.32 3.79 13.62
CA LEU A 204 6.49 2.95 12.79
C LEU A 204 7.15 2.76 11.42
N TYR A 205 7.61 1.54 11.14
CA TYR A 205 8.30 1.19 9.90
C TYR A 205 7.66 -0.01 9.22
N THR A 206 7.63 0.02 7.89
CA THR A 206 7.10 -1.07 7.06
C THR A 206 8.11 -1.59 6.03
N TRP A 207 9.25 -0.89 5.89
CA TRP A 207 10.28 -1.16 4.89
C TRP A 207 11.68 -1.04 5.46
N TRP A 208 12.59 -1.97 5.06
CA TRP A 208 14.03 -1.95 5.35
C TRP A 208 14.82 -2.39 4.13
N SER A 209 15.73 -1.52 3.67
CA SER A 209 16.54 -1.75 2.48
C SER A 209 17.31 -3.08 2.51
N TYR A 210 17.32 -3.80 1.38
CA TYR A 210 18.20 -4.98 1.20
C TYR A 210 19.68 -4.67 1.30
N ARG A 211 20.10 -3.43 1.03
CA ARG A 211 21.49 -2.99 1.17
C ARG A 211 22.00 -3.09 2.60
N ASN A 212 21.09 -3.13 3.55
CA ASN A 212 21.42 -3.27 4.96
C ASN A 212 21.33 -4.74 5.37
N ARG A 213 22.48 -5.44 5.37
CA ARG A 213 22.54 -6.89 5.65
C ARG A 213 22.04 -7.25 7.04
N ASP A 214 22.35 -6.41 8.05
CA ASP A 214 21.87 -6.58 9.43
C ASP A 214 20.77 -5.53 9.70
N TRP A 215 19.62 -5.70 9.06
CA TRP A 215 18.50 -4.80 9.15
C TRP A 215 17.93 -4.69 10.57
N LYS A 216 17.99 -5.78 11.36
CA LYS A 216 17.53 -5.79 12.75
C LYS A 216 18.40 -4.90 13.65
N LYS A 217 19.72 -5.08 13.58
CA LYS A 217 20.65 -4.32 14.42
C LYS A 217 20.64 -2.83 14.09
N SER A 218 20.64 -2.49 12.82
CA SER A 218 20.63 -1.09 12.39
C SER A 218 19.26 -0.44 12.53
N ASN A 219 18.19 -1.21 12.34
CA ASN A 219 16.77 -0.81 12.34
C ASN A 219 16.49 0.49 11.56
N ARG A 220 17.17 0.69 10.42
CA ARG A 220 17.01 1.86 9.55
C ARG A 220 15.79 1.71 8.66
N GLY A 221 14.60 1.67 9.28
CA GLY A 221 13.33 1.50 8.61
C GLY A 221 12.68 2.82 8.18
N ARG A 222 11.66 2.68 7.34
CA ARG A 222 10.75 3.76 6.92
C ARG A 222 9.32 3.22 6.86
N ARG A 223 8.33 4.07 7.11
CA ARG A 223 6.93 3.74 6.83
C ARG A 223 6.57 4.19 5.42
N LEU A 224 6.53 3.28 4.48
CA LEU A 224 6.19 3.54 3.08
C LEU A 224 4.79 3.01 2.73
N ASP A 225 4.30 2.04 3.49
CA ASP A 225 3.01 1.40 3.32
C ASP A 225 1.99 2.02 4.27
N HIS A 226 0.82 2.35 3.74
CA HIS A 226 -0.21 3.11 4.43
C HIS A 226 -1.56 2.41 4.43
N VAL A 227 -2.36 2.70 5.45
CA VAL A 227 -3.76 2.33 5.57
C VAL A 227 -4.55 3.56 5.95
N TRP A 228 -5.33 4.10 5.01
CA TRP A 228 -6.22 5.21 5.21
C TRP A 228 -7.66 4.76 5.10
N VAL A 229 -8.53 5.33 5.89
CA VAL A 229 -9.96 5.04 5.87
C VAL A 229 -10.76 6.33 5.76
N SER A 230 -11.97 6.25 5.19
CA SER A 230 -12.94 7.33 5.29
C SER A 230 -13.38 7.52 6.76
N PRO A 231 -13.74 8.73 7.19
CA PRO A 231 -14.05 9.02 8.59
C PRO A 231 -15.16 8.16 9.18
N ASP A 232 -16.13 7.74 8.37
CA ASP A 232 -17.24 6.87 8.77
C ASP A 232 -16.80 5.43 9.12
N LEU A 233 -15.67 4.95 8.56
CA LEU A 233 -15.13 3.65 8.90
C LEU A 233 -14.20 3.67 10.13
N LEU A 234 -13.67 4.83 10.50
CA LEU A 234 -12.67 4.95 11.57
C LEU A 234 -13.14 4.34 12.91
N PRO A 235 -14.38 4.53 13.36
CA PRO A 235 -14.84 3.91 14.61
C PRO A 235 -14.82 2.38 14.60
N GLY A 236 -14.86 1.77 13.42
CA GLY A 236 -14.80 0.33 13.24
C GLY A 236 -13.36 -0.22 13.15
N VAL A 237 -12.34 0.61 13.04
CA VAL A 237 -10.95 0.16 13.00
C VAL A 237 -10.51 -0.25 14.40
N THR A 238 -10.34 -1.55 14.61
CA THR A 238 -10.05 -2.13 15.93
C THR A 238 -8.59 -2.45 16.15
N ALA A 239 -7.82 -2.67 15.08
CA ALA A 239 -6.39 -2.90 15.14
C ALA A 239 -5.70 -2.50 13.82
N CYS A 240 -4.46 -1.98 13.95
CA CYS A 240 -3.47 -1.90 12.88
C CYS A 240 -2.14 -2.41 13.42
N ARG A 241 -1.50 -3.34 12.70
CA ARG A 241 -0.21 -3.90 13.14
C ARG A 241 0.68 -4.20 11.95
N VAL A 242 1.97 -4.05 12.16
CA VAL A 242 3.02 -4.32 11.18
C VAL A 242 3.63 -5.68 11.48
N LEU A 243 3.63 -6.59 10.52
CA LEU A 243 4.21 -7.94 10.67
C LEU A 243 5.72 -7.89 10.44
N LYS A 244 6.44 -7.24 11.34
CA LYS A 244 7.88 -7.00 11.22
C LYS A 244 8.70 -8.27 10.98
N ASP A 245 8.29 -9.38 11.60
CA ASP A 245 9.00 -10.67 11.50
C ASP A 245 8.96 -11.26 10.07
N ALA A 246 8.04 -10.80 9.21
CA ALA A 246 8.02 -11.20 7.82
C ALA A 246 9.30 -10.78 7.06
N ARG A 247 10.07 -9.81 7.57
CA ARG A 247 11.37 -9.40 7.02
C ARG A 247 12.47 -10.45 7.21
N ASP A 248 12.26 -11.43 8.10
CA ASP A 248 13.16 -12.56 8.35
C ASP A 248 12.74 -13.86 7.65
N TRP A 249 11.63 -13.86 6.94
CA TRP A 249 11.23 -15.05 6.18
C TRP A 249 12.26 -15.37 5.10
N GLU A 250 12.30 -16.62 4.65
CA GLU A 250 13.21 -17.02 3.58
C GLU A 250 12.83 -16.32 2.26
N GLY A 251 13.78 -15.60 1.64
CA GLY A 251 13.54 -14.82 0.43
C GLY A 251 12.53 -13.66 0.59
N PRO A 252 12.60 -12.86 1.67
CA PRO A 252 11.56 -11.90 2.03
C PRO A 252 11.46 -10.75 1.04
N SER A 253 10.33 -10.05 1.04
CA SER A 253 10.26 -8.68 0.51
C SER A 253 11.03 -7.73 1.43
N ASP A 254 11.49 -6.60 0.90
CA ASP A 254 12.02 -5.49 1.69
C ASP A 254 10.91 -4.71 2.42
N HIS A 255 9.65 -4.90 2.02
CA HIS A 255 8.46 -4.48 2.75
C HIS A 255 7.89 -5.64 3.58
N VAL A 256 7.22 -5.30 4.66
CA VAL A 256 6.47 -6.27 5.47
C VAL A 256 4.96 -6.00 5.40
N PRO A 257 4.11 -7.03 5.59
CA PRO A 257 2.67 -6.85 5.57
C PRO A 257 2.19 -5.92 6.69
N VAL A 258 1.20 -5.10 6.37
CA VAL A 258 0.44 -4.29 7.34
C VAL A 258 -0.97 -4.84 7.40
N VAL A 259 -1.43 -5.16 8.60
CA VAL A 259 -2.73 -5.75 8.89
C VAL A 259 -3.63 -4.71 9.51
N MET A 260 -4.86 -4.58 9.01
CA MET A 260 -5.94 -3.81 9.62
C MET A 260 -7.13 -4.72 9.91
N ASP A 261 -7.63 -4.66 11.13
CA ASP A 261 -8.91 -5.28 11.52
C ASP A 261 -10.00 -4.19 11.59
N LEU A 262 -11.08 -4.41 10.83
CA LEU A 262 -12.21 -3.50 10.70
C LEU A 262 -13.53 -4.21 11.05
N ALA A 263 -14.23 -3.73 12.05
CA ALA A 263 -15.64 -4.03 12.26
C ALA A 263 -16.45 -3.17 11.28
N VAL A 264 -16.97 -3.78 10.21
CA VAL A 264 -17.77 -3.05 9.22
C VAL A 264 -19.10 -2.68 9.84
N PRO A 265 -19.50 -1.39 9.82
CA PRO A 265 -20.82 -1.00 10.30
C PRO A 265 -21.93 -1.73 9.54
N VAL A 266 -22.94 -2.22 10.25
CA VAL A 266 -24.15 -2.86 9.70
C VAL A 266 -25.07 -1.80 9.11
#